data_a695d1c0b367dd0bdd5417ee2ae54ec0
#
_entry.id   a695d1c0b367dd0bdd5417ee2ae54ec0
#
_cell.length_a   1.000
_cell.length_b   1.000
_cell.length_c   1.000
_cell.angle_alpha   90.00
_cell.angle_beta   90.00
_cell.angle_gamma   90.00
#
_symmetry.space_group_name_H-M   'P 1'
#
loop_
_entity.id
_entity.type
_entity.pdbx_description
1 polymer ?
#
loop_
_entity_poly.entity_id
_entity_poly.type
_entity_poly.pdbx_seq_one_letter_code
_entity_poly.pdbx_strand_id
1 'polypeptide(L)'
;MSAYRIISLYSGSSGNAFLIVTPGARILIDAGKNARALTRTLDEVGFPVETIDAIFITHDHHDHTSALPVLLKHHPKPVHAVEASAQVIARGAPRYICDCLRRHTPLFCETVGDVTVRSFITPHDSEFSVGYRLELTDGEGVLHTIGYATDLGYVTDDIREALTGCESVVLESNHDREMLLTGPYPYQLKERILSRYGHLANEDCAAFLCELAEQGLRHVMLAHLSEQNNDPAIAYNETLTALGREDIDLFVAAPDRAVELIMTAEHKEESVC
;
A
#
# COMPACT_ATOMS: atom_id res chain seq x y z
N MET A 1 5.89 -23.28 -4.87
CA MET A 1 6.23 -22.30 -3.80
C MET A 1 5.48 -21.01 -4.15
N SER A 2 5.10 -20.18 -3.17
CA SER A 2 4.43 -18.89 -3.48
C SER A 2 5.38 -17.98 -4.26
N ALA A 3 4.88 -17.34 -5.33
CA ALA A 3 5.65 -16.36 -6.09
C ALA A 3 5.89 -15.11 -5.23
N TYR A 4 4.86 -14.64 -4.52
CA TYR A 4 4.94 -13.55 -3.55
C TYR A 4 3.76 -13.58 -2.56
N ARG A 5 3.86 -12.75 -1.52
CA ARG A 5 2.81 -12.51 -0.53
C ARG A 5 2.67 -11.00 -0.32
N ILE A 6 1.43 -10.52 -0.22
CA ILE A 6 1.10 -9.16 0.20
C ILE A 6 0.40 -9.27 1.54
N ILE A 7 0.96 -8.66 2.58
CA ILE A 7 0.42 -8.71 3.94
C ILE A 7 0.15 -7.29 4.41
N SER A 8 -1.12 -6.91 4.52
CA SER A 8 -1.50 -5.73 5.27
C SER A 8 -1.28 -6.03 6.76
N LEU A 9 -0.36 -5.34 7.40
CA LEU A 9 -0.15 -5.43 8.86
C LEU A 9 -1.16 -4.56 9.59
N TYR A 10 -1.38 -3.36 9.04
CA TYR A 10 -2.36 -2.36 9.48
C TYR A 10 -2.78 -1.51 8.29
N SER A 11 -4.03 -1.04 8.28
CA SER A 11 -4.50 -0.13 7.24
C SER A 11 -5.62 0.77 7.74
N GLY A 12 -5.41 2.08 7.70
CA GLY A 12 -6.38 3.12 8.10
C GLY A 12 -5.73 4.29 8.81
N SER A 13 -6.50 5.29 9.19
CA SER A 13 -6.03 6.57 9.77
C SER A 13 -5.22 6.44 11.06
N SER A 14 -5.22 5.28 11.70
CA SER A 14 -4.46 5.01 12.94
C SER A 14 -3.08 4.41 12.69
N GLY A 15 -2.78 4.01 11.44
CA GLY A 15 -1.48 3.51 11.01
C GLY A 15 -1.56 2.56 9.83
N ASN A 16 -0.60 2.71 8.93
CA ASN A 16 -0.46 1.94 7.70
C ASN A 16 0.89 1.25 7.66
N ALA A 17 0.89 -0.03 7.34
CA ALA A 17 2.09 -0.81 7.09
C ALA A 17 1.75 -2.06 6.29
N PHE A 18 2.41 -2.26 5.17
CA PHE A 18 2.24 -3.40 4.28
C PHE A 18 3.58 -4.10 4.06
N LEU A 19 3.57 -5.41 4.14
CA LEU A 19 4.75 -6.23 3.90
C LEU A 19 4.60 -7.00 2.58
N ILE A 20 5.54 -6.80 1.67
CA ILE A 20 5.69 -7.56 0.42
C ILE A 20 6.81 -8.57 0.64
N VAL A 21 6.49 -9.84 0.47
CA VAL A 21 7.42 -10.95 0.65
C VAL A 21 7.58 -11.69 -0.67
N THR A 22 8.83 -11.83 -1.10
CA THR A 22 9.23 -12.63 -2.25
C THR A 22 10.30 -13.65 -1.83
N PRO A 23 10.72 -14.57 -2.67
CA PRO A 23 11.84 -15.46 -2.38
C PRO A 23 13.14 -14.71 -2.04
N GLY A 24 13.39 -13.55 -2.64
CA GLY A 24 14.64 -12.78 -2.51
C GLY A 24 14.54 -11.47 -1.75
N ALA A 25 13.32 -11.02 -1.36
CA ALA A 25 13.16 -9.74 -0.66
C ALA A 25 11.98 -9.71 0.33
N ARG A 26 12.12 -8.87 1.35
CA ARG A 26 11.06 -8.49 2.30
C ARG A 26 11.02 -6.97 2.40
N ILE A 27 10.04 -6.38 1.75
CA ILE A 27 9.90 -4.93 1.64
C ILE A 27 8.72 -4.47 2.48
N LEU A 28 8.97 -3.56 3.40
CA LEU A 28 7.91 -2.88 4.15
C LEU A 28 7.53 -1.58 3.42
N ILE A 29 6.25 -1.41 3.11
CA ILE A 29 5.69 -0.15 2.60
C ILE A 29 5.00 0.51 3.78
N ASP A 30 5.48 1.68 4.15
CA ASP A 30 5.15 2.46 5.32
C ASP A 30 5.45 1.77 6.67
N ALA A 31 5.52 2.56 7.73
CA ALA A 31 5.81 2.12 9.08
C ALA A 31 4.96 2.90 10.09
N GLY A 32 3.67 2.81 9.92
CA GLY A 32 2.67 3.38 10.80
C GLY A 32 2.50 2.61 12.11
N LYS A 33 1.58 3.06 12.97
CA LYS A 33 1.43 2.61 14.35
C LYS A 33 2.71 2.91 15.18
N ASN A 34 2.82 2.35 16.37
CA ASN A 34 4.05 2.41 17.15
C ASN A 34 4.95 1.20 16.84
N ALA A 35 6.26 1.36 17.03
CA ALA A 35 7.25 0.33 16.69
C ALA A 35 6.97 -1.01 17.43
N ARG A 36 6.49 -0.98 18.67
CA ARG A 36 6.17 -2.20 19.45
C ARG A 36 5.02 -2.99 18.79
N ALA A 37 3.97 -2.29 18.36
CA ALA A 37 2.86 -2.94 17.65
C ALA A 37 3.34 -3.52 16.32
N LEU A 38 4.07 -2.72 15.53
CA LEU A 38 4.60 -3.14 14.24
C LEU A 38 5.50 -4.38 14.37
N THR A 39 6.48 -4.36 15.30
CA THR A 39 7.38 -5.51 15.52
C THR A 39 6.60 -6.75 15.93
N ARG A 40 5.64 -6.61 16.86
CA ARG A 40 4.81 -7.74 17.31
C ARG A 40 4.02 -8.35 16.13
N THR A 41 3.39 -7.53 15.29
CA THR A 41 2.60 -8.06 14.16
C THR A 41 3.50 -8.69 13.09
N LEU A 42 4.69 -8.15 12.86
CA LEU A 42 5.69 -8.79 12.00
C LEU A 42 6.08 -10.19 12.53
N ASP A 43 6.28 -10.33 13.85
CA ASP A 43 6.57 -11.63 14.48
C ASP A 43 5.37 -12.59 14.34
N GLU A 44 4.15 -12.11 14.57
CA GLU A 44 2.91 -12.89 14.46
C GLU A 44 2.68 -13.45 13.05
N VAL A 45 3.05 -12.69 12.01
CA VAL A 45 2.97 -13.16 10.60
C VAL A 45 4.21 -13.96 10.15
N GLY A 46 5.17 -14.18 11.05
CA GLY A 46 6.35 -15.01 10.80
C GLY A 46 7.52 -14.31 10.10
N PHE A 47 7.53 -12.98 10.06
CA PHE A 47 8.60 -12.16 9.48
C PHE A 47 9.17 -11.17 10.50
N PRO A 48 10.02 -11.61 11.44
CA PRO A 48 10.66 -10.71 12.39
C PRO A 48 11.32 -9.51 11.71
N VAL A 49 11.32 -8.36 12.40
CA VAL A 49 11.84 -7.09 11.83
C VAL A 49 13.27 -7.18 11.31
N GLU A 50 14.09 -8.08 11.87
CA GLU A 50 15.45 -8.34 11.42
C GLU A 50 15.50 -8.83 9.97
N THR A 51 14.45 -9.50 9.53
CA THR A 51 14.35 -10.08 8.18
C THR A 51 13.92 -9.08 7.11
N ILE A 52 13.50 -7.87 7.49
CA ILE A 52 13.10 -6.82 6.55
C ILE A 52 14.35 -6.24 5.89
N ASP A 53 14.34 -6.16 4.56
CA ASP A 53 15.47 -5.67 3.78
C ASP A 53 15.45 -4.16 3.59
N ALA A 54 14.27 -3.58 3.35
CA ALA A 54 14.10 -2.15 3.15
C ALA A 54 12.69 -1.68 3.54
N ILE A 55 12.57 -0.39 3.84
CA ILE A 55 11.30 0.31 4.09
C ILE A 55 11.13 1.36 3.00
N PHE A 56 9.97 1.40 2.36
CA PHE A 56 9.58 2.42 1.39
C PHE A 56 8.46 3.26 1.97
N ILE A 57 8.65 4.58 2.02
CA ILE A 57 7.67 5.51 2.59
C ILE A 57 6.92 6.20 1.47
N THR A 58 5.59 6.10 1.49
CA THR A 58 4.71 6.77 0.52
C THR A 58 4.73 8.28 0.72
N HIS A 59 4.58 8.75 1.97
CA HIS A 59 4.59 10.16 2.35
C HIS A 59 4.90 10.36 3.84
N ASP A 60 4.97 11.60 4.29
CA ASP A 60 5.51 11.99 5.60
C ASP A 60 4.47 12.01 6.75
N HIS A 61 3.21 11.68 6.53
CA HIS A 61 2.19 11.68 7.58
C HIS A 61 2.52 10.69 8.71
N HIS A 62 2.06 11.03 9.91
CA HIS A 62 2.38 10.31 11.13
C HIS A 62 1.91 8.84 11.12
N ASP A 63 0.76 8.58 10.55
CA ASP A 63 0.20 7.23 10.41
C ASP A 63 0.94 6.35 9.39
N HIS A 64 1.92 6.91 8.66
CA HIS A 64 2.84 6.18 7.76
C HIS A 64 4.28 6.09 8.29
N THR A 65 4.64 6.91 9.29
CA THR A 65 6.04 7.05 9.72
C THR A 65 6.28 6.89 11.21
N SER A 66 5.23 6.75 12.04
CA SER A 66 5.30 6.83 13.51
C SER A 66 6.16 5.75 14.17
N ALA A 67 6.37 4.60 13.54
CA ALA A 67 7.27 3.58 14.08
C ALA A 67 8.75 3.92 13.87
N LEU A 68 9.11 4.67 12.83
CA LEU A 68 10.50 4.86 12.38
C LEU A 68 11.46 5.28 13.51
N PRO A 69 11.13 6.26 14.40
CA PRO A 69 12.07 6.72 15.41
C PRO A 69 12.54 5.62 16.37
N VAL A 70 11.64 4.74 16.78
CA VAL A 70 11.96 3.65 17.71
C VAL A 70 12.46 2.42 16.96
N LEU A 71 11.86 2.12 15.81
CA LEU A 71 12.25 0.98 14.97
C LEU A 71 13.71 1.10 14.54
N LEU A 72 14.10 2.23 13.93
CA LEU A 72 15.44 2.44 13.38
C LEU A 72 16.53 2.58 14.45
N LYS A 73 16.15 2.94 15.68
CA LYS A 73 17.08 2.97 16.81
C LYS A 73 17.60 1.57 17.17
N HIS A 74 16.75 0.58 17.05
CA HIS A 74 17.04 -0.79 17.47
C HIS A 74 17.33 -1.72 16.28
N HIS A 75 16.73 -1.43 15.14
CA HIS A 75 16.80 -2.22 13.90
C HIS A 75 17.04 -1.26 12.72
N PRO A 76 18.28 -0.73 12.54
CA PRO A 76 18.58 0.17 11.44
C PRO A 76 18.37 -0.53 10.09
N LYS A 77 17.56 0.09 9.22
CA LYS A 77 17.19 -0.41 7.88
C LYS A 77 17.27 0.74 6.87
N PRO A 78 17.56 0.46 5.59
CA PRO A 78 17.38 1.45 4.54
C PRO A 78 15.91 1.92 4.49
N VAL A 79 15.69 3.24 4.51
CA VAL A 79 14.36 3.86 4.39
C VAL A 79 14.37 4.73 3.15
N HIS A 80 13.68 4.27 2.11
CA HIS A 80 13.55 4.95 0.84
C HIS A 80 12.36 5.91 0.89
N ALA A 81 12.59 7.18 0.61
CA ALA A 81 11.56 8.21 0.57
C ALA A 81 11.92 9.30 -0.45
N VAL A 82 10.92 9.96 -1.00
CA VAL A 82 11.12 11.16 -1.82
C VAL A 82 11.79 12.24 -0.95
N GLU A 83 12.67 13.05 -1.56
CA GLU A 83 13.47 14.07 -0.85
C GLU A 83 12.62 14.98 0.05
N ALA A 84 11.45 15.44 -0.41
CA ALA A 84 10.57 16.30 0.38
C ALA A 84 10.08 15.61 1.66
N SER A 85 9.52 14.40 1.55
CA SER A 85 9.09 13.60 2.70
C SER A 85 10.26 13.21 3.60
N ALA A 86 11.42 12.86 3.02
CA ALA A 86 12.64 12.56 3.78
C ALA A 86 13.15 13.77 4.58
N GLN A 87 13.00 15.01 4.08
CA GLN A 87 13.32 16.22 4.82
C GLN A 87 12.41 16.42 6.04
N VAL A 88 11.12 16.13 5.91
CA VAL A 88 10.18 16.19 7.05
C VAL A 88 10.55 15.15 8.10
N ILE A 89 10.78 13.90 7.70
CA ILE A 89 11.18 12.80 8.59
C ILE A 89 12.51 13.13 9.31
N ALA A 90 13.46 13.77 8.61
CA ALA A 90 14.75 14.14 9.19
C ALA A 90 14.71 15.38 10.08
N ARG A 91 13.64 16.19 10.05
CA ARG A 91 13.54 17.46 10.79
C ARG A 91 13.56 17.23 12.30
N GLY A 92 14.67 17.62 12.92
CA GLY A 92 14.89 17.40 14.36
C GLY A 92 15.11 15.93 14.77
N ALA A 93 15.22 15.02 13.80
CA ALA A 93 15.44 13.61 14.07
C ALA A 93 16.88 13.32 14.52
N PRO A 94 17.09 12.31 15.38
CA PRO A 94 18.41 11.82 15.72
C PRO A 94 19.19 11.34 14.48
N ARG A 95 20.53 11.44 14.54
CA ARG A 95 21.42 11.11 13.42
C ARG A 95 21.20 9.70 12.84
N TYR A 96 20.92 8.72 13.69
CA TYR A 96 20.69 7.33 13.24
C TYR A 96 19.50 7.20 12.28
N ILE A 97 18.49 8.08 12.36
CA ILE A 97 17.40 8.13 11.38
C ILE A 97 17.93 8.66 10.05
N CYS A 98 18.66 9.77 10.08
CA CYS A 98 19.24 10.38 8.89
C CYS A 98 20.20 9.43 8.16
N ASP A 99 20.96 8.62 8.91
CA ASP A 99 21.88 7.63 8.35
C ASP A 99 21.15 6.48 7.63
N CYS A 100 19.90 6.18 8.01
CA CYS A 100 19.03 5.19 7.38
C CYS A 100 18.37 5.71 6.10
N LEU A 101 18.12 7.03 5.98
CA LEU A 101 17.36 7.59 4.85
C LEU A 101 18.11 7.45 3.52
N ARG A 102 17.37 6.97 2.51
CA ARG A 102 17.75 6.97 1.09
C ARG A 102 16.79 7.91 0.38
N ARG A 103 17.31 9.06 -0.03
CA ARG A 103 16.55 10.18 -0.56
C ARG A 103 16.50 10.12 -2.07
N HIS A 104 15.29 10.24 -2.62
CA HIS A 104 15.04 10.07 -4.04
C HIS A 104 14.33 11.27 -4.66
N THR A 105 14.46 11.39 -5.97
CA THR A 105 13.56 12.22 -6.78
C THR A 105 12.15 11.62 -6.78
N PRO A 106 11.09 12.39 -7.12
CA PRO A 106 9.72 11.89 -7.11
C PRO A 106 9.50 10.62 -7.95
N LEU A 107 10.17 10.51 -9.09
CA LEU A 107 10.13 9.32 -9.94
C LEU A 107 11.47 8.60 -9.81
N PHE A 108 11.51 7.57 -9.02
CA PHE A 108 12.70 6.74 -8.81
C PHE A 108 12.45 5.27 -9.07
N CYS A 109 13.52 4.54 -9.25
CA CYS A 109 13.53 3.11 -9.44
C CYS A 109 14.66 2.51 -8.60
N GLU A 110 14.32 1.59 -7.69
CA GLU A 110 15.26 0.91 -6.81
C GLU A 110 15.05 -0.60 -6.86
N THR A 111 16.11 -1.36 -6.70
CA THR A 111 16.03 -2.82 -6.66
C THR A 111 16.46 -3.34 -5.28
N VAL A 112 15.62 -4.16 -4.68
CA VAL A 112 15.87 -4.82 -3.40
C VAL A 112 15.68 -6.32 -3.61
N GLY A 113 16.76 -7.10 -3.50
CA GLY A 113 16.73 -8.52 -3.80
C GLY A 113 16.27 -8.80 -5.24
N ASP A 114 15.17 -9.51 -5.38
CA ASP A 114 14.52 -9.86 -6.65
C ASP A 114 13.40 -8.89 -7.08
N VAL A 115 13.17 -7.80 -6.33
CA VAL A 115 12.09 -6.84 -6.57
C VAL A 115 12.63 -5.51 -7.08
N THR A 116 12.07 -5.03 -8.18
CA THR A 116 12.25 -3.64 -8.67
C THR A 116 11.05 -2.80 -8.23
N VAL A 117 11.30 -1.74 -7.48
CA VAL A 117 10.30 -0.78 -6.98
C VAL A 117 10.39 0.50 -7.77
N ARG A 118 9.30 0.91 -8.42
CA ARG A 118 9.16 2.18 -9.15
C ARG A 118 8.12 3.05 -8.46
N SER A 119 8.44 4.30 -8.19
CA SER A 119 7.48 5.26 -7.64
C SER A 119 6.72 5.98 -8.75
N PHE A 120 5.49 6.35 -8.44
CA PHE A 120 4.65 7.28 -9.22
C PHE A 120 3.96 8.28 -8.28
N ILE A 121 3.54 9.42 -8.81
CA ILE A 121 3.00 10.52 -7.99
C ILE A 121 1.53 10.25 -7.65
N THR A 122 1.16 10.48 -6.38
CA THR A 122 -0.24 10.46 -5.92
C THR A 122 -0.65 11.85 -5.42
N PRO A 123 -1.89 12.30 -5.72
CA PRO A 123 -2.40 13.61 -5.25
C PRO A 123 -2.89 13.50 -3.81
N HIS A 124 -2.09 13.98 -2.86
CA HIS A 124 -2.43 14.01 -1.44
C HIS A 124 -1.91 15.28 -0.75
N ASP A 125 -2.48 15.64 0.40
CA ASP A 125 -2.15 16.85 1.16
C ASP A 125 -0.96 16.70 2.11
N SER A 126 0.11 16.06 1.62
CA SER A 126 1.42 15.92 2.28
C SER A 126 2.47 16.79 1.56
N GLU A 127 3.72 16.85 2.07
CA GLU A 127 4.79 17.55 1.36
C GLU A 127 5.06 16.94 -0.03
N PHE A 128 5.01 15.60 -0.11
CA PHE A 128 5.02 14.87 -1.39
C PHE A 128 4.53 13.44 -1.17
N SER A 129 3.62 12.97 -2.02
CA SER A 129 3.09 11.61 -1.93
C SER A 129 3.35 10.80 -3.20
N VAL A 130 3.68 9.52 -3.01
CA VAL A 130 3.92 8.56 -4.08
C VAL A 130 3.24 7.23 -3.79
N GLY A 131 2.82 6.55 -4.86
CA GLY A 131 2.53 5.13 -4.87
C GLY A 131 3.69 4.33 -5.43
N TYR A 132 3.58 3.01 -5.43
CA TYR A 132 4.62 2.11 -5.89
C TYR A 132 4.09 1.06 -6.87
N ARG A 133 4.84 0.83 -7.95
CA ARG A 133 4.75 -0.35 -8.78
C ARG A 133 5.95 -1.24 -8.47
N LEU A 134 5.68 -2.47 -8.05
CA LEU A 134 6.71 -3.47 -7.76
C LEU A 134 6.67 -4.54 -8.87
N GLU A 135 7.84 -4.88 -9.37
CA GLU A 135 8.03 -5.89 -10.41
C GLU A 135 9.00 -6.94 -9.90
N LEU A 136 8.64 -8.19 -10.00
CA LEU A 136 9.49 -9.32 -9.64
C LEU A 136 9.36 -10.44 -10.67
N THR A 137 10.43 -11.18 -10.88
CA THR A 137 10.41 -12.38 -11.73
C THR A 137 10.56 -13.58 -10.84
N ASP A 138 9.65 -14.54 -10.94
CA ASP A 138 9.70 -15.77 -10.16
C ASP A 138 10.76 -16.75 -10.66
N GLY A 139 10.90 -17.89 -9.96
CA GLY A 139 11.87 -18.93 -10.31
C GLY A 139 11.62 -19.62 -11.66
N GLU A 140 10.44 -19.42 -12.26
CA GLU A 140 10.04 -19.94 -13.57
C GLU A 140 10.20 -18.89 -14.69
N GLY A 141 10.62 -17.68 -14.34
CA GLY A 141 10.82 -16.57 -15.28
C GLY A 141 9.53 -15.79 -15.57
N VAL A 142 8.45 -15.97 -14.79
CA VAL A 142 7.21 -15.23 -14.94
C VAL A 142 7.34 -13.87 -14.23
N LEU A 143 6.99 -12.81 -14.93
CA LEU A 143 6.95 -11.46 -14.38
C LEU A 143 5.63 -11.26 -13.62
N HIS A 144 5.74 -10.92 -12.34
CA HIS A 144 4.64 -10.53 -11.48
C HIS A 144 4.70 -9.03 -11.19
N THR A 145 3.54 -8.39 -11.13
CA THR A 145 3.43 -6.94 -10.96
C THR A 145 2.42 -6.59 -9.87
N ILE A 146 2.86 -5.78 -8.91
CA ILE A 146 2.06 -5.35 -7.77
C ILE A 146 1.96 -3.82 -7.80
N GLY A 147 0.76 -3.28 -7.76
CA GLY A 147 0.50 -1.86 -7.58
C GLY A 147 0.14 -1.53 -6.13
N TYR A 148 0.64 -0.42 -5.61
CA TYR A 148 0.29 0.09 -4.29
C TYR A 148 -0.02 1.58 -4.36
N ALA A 149 -1.26 1.97 -4.04
CA ALA A 149 -1.70 3.35 -4.03
C ALA A 149 -2.72 3.59 -2.91
N THR A 150 -2.31 4.30 -1.87
CA THR A 150 -3.16 4.81 -0.80
C THR A 150 -2.97 6.32 -0.69
N ASP A 151 -3.88 6.98 -0.01
CA ASP A 151 -3.82 8.42 0.20
C ASP A 151 -3.80 9.19 -1.12
N LEU A 152 -4.92 9.11 -1.83
CA LEU A 152 -5.13 9.79 -3.10
C LEU A 152 -6.56 10.34 -3.20
N GLY A 153 -6.68 11.61 -3.54
CA GLY A 153 -8.00 12.26 -3.66
C GLY A 153 -8.74 11.91 -4.96
N TYR A 154 -8.02 11.44 -5.99
CA TYR A 154 -8.59 10.98 -7.28
C TYR A 154 -7.53 10.23 -8.09
N VAL A 155 -7.97 9.44 -9.05
CA VAL A 155 -7.08 8.69 -9.95
C VAL A 155 -6.61 9.61 -11.09
N THR A 156 -5.30 9.87 -11.15
CA THR A 156 -4.65 10.64 -12.22
C THR A 156 -4.27 9.75 -13.39
N ASP A 157 -3.90 10.35 -14.54
CA ASP A 157 -3.39 9.58 -15.68
C ASP A 157 -2.06 8.87 -15.33
N ASP A 158 -1.20 9.48 -14.52
CA ASP A 158 0.04 8.86 -14.03
C ASP A 158 -0.25 7.60 -13.21
N ILE A 159 -1.28 7.62 -12.34
CA ILE A 159 -1.72 6.46 -11.55
C ILE A 159 -2.27 5.37 -12.48
N ARG A 160 -3.09 5.75 -13.47
CA ARG A 160 -3.61 4.79 -14.46
C ARG A 160 -2.48 4.11 -15.21
N GLU A 161 -1.52 4.87 -15.74
CA GLU A 161 -0.39 4.33 -16.46
C GLU A 161 0.44 3.38 -15.57
N ALA A 162 0.73 3.81 -14.33
CA ALA A 162 1.52 3.02 -13.40
C ALA A 162 0.87 1.70 -12.99
N LEU A 163 -0.46 1.68 -12.80
CA LEU A 163 -1.19 0.51 -12.32
C LEU A 163 -1.75 -0.37 -13.44
N THR A 164 -1.78 0.11 -14.69
CA THR A 164 -2.18 -0.71 -15.86
C THR A 164 -1.29 -1.94 -15.98
N GLY A 165 -1.93 -3.11 -16.14
CA GLY A 165 -1.26 -4.40 -16.26
C GLY A 165 -0.66 -4.93 -14.96
N CYS A 166 -0.99 -4.34 -13.80
CA CYS A 166 -0.71 -4.96 -12.51
C CYS A 166 -1.63 -6.16 -12.29
N GLU A 167 -1.05 -7.27 -11.91
CA GLU A 167 -1.77 -8.51 -11.56
C GLU A 167 -2.40 -8.41 -10.17
N SER A 168 -1.74 -7.72 -9.24
CA SER A 168 -2.24 -7.43 -7.90
C SER A 168 -2.21 -5.95 -7.61
N VAL A 169 -3.25 -5.43 -6.91
CA VAL A 169 -3.30 -4.02 -6.52
C VAL A 169 -3.77 -3.88 -5.08
N VAL A 170 -3.04 -3.08 -4.29
CA VAL A 170 -3.50 -2.50 -3.03
C VAL A 170 -3.96 -1.08 -3.34
N LEU A 171 -5.25 -0.80 -3.20
CA LEU A 171 -5.84 0.48 -3.58
C LEU A 171 -6.70 1.05 -2.45
N GLU A 172 -6.62 2.37 -2.27
CA GLU A 172 -7.47 3.06 -1.31
C GLU A 172 -8.95 2.91 -1.66
N SER A 173 -9.76 2.60 -0.61
CA SER A 173 -11.22 2.67 -0.62
C SER A 173 -11.63 3.31 0.72
N ASN A 174 -11.47 4.64 0.80
CA ASN A 174 -11.44 5.31 2.09
C ASN A 174 -12.83 5.50 2.69
N HIS A 175 -13.80 6.00 1.94
CA HIS A 175 -15.09 6.38 2.49
C HIS A 175 -16.26 6.05 1.55
N ASP A 176 -17.39 5.71 2.15
CA ASP A 176 -18.70 5.80 1.55
C ASP A 176 -19.16 7.27 1.56
N ARG A 177 -19.58 7.82 0.43
CA ARG A 177 -19.95 9.24 0.32
C ARG A 177 -21.14 9.62 1.18
N GLU A 178 -22.15 8.75 1.30
CA GLU A 178 -23.33 9.03 2.12
C GLU A 178 -22.97 9.02 3.61
N MET A 179 -22.20 8.04 4.07
CA MET A 179 -21.68 8.00 5.45
C MET A 179 -20.84 9.23 5.76
N LEU A 180 -19.95 9.66 4.85
CA LEU A 180 -19.15 10.85 5.06
C LEU A 180 -20.01 12.11 5.13
N LEU A 181 -20.95 12.31 4.22
CA LEU A 181 -21.81 13.51 4.18
C LEU A 181 -22.73 13.60 5.39
N THR A 182 -23.29 12.46 5.84
CA THR A 182 -24.24 12.40 6.98
C THR A 182 -23.55 12.18 8.32
N GLY A 183 -22.30 11.70 8.32
CA GLY A 183 -21.52 11.33 9.49
C GLY A 183 -21.14 12.50 10.40
N PRO A 184 -20.46 12.20 11.55
CA PRO A 184 -20.24 13.18 12.61
C PRO A 184 -19.09 14.17 12.33
N TYR A 185 -18.33 14.02 11.26
CA TYR A 185 -17.18 14.86 10.99
C TYR A 185 -17.58 16.33 10.76
N PRO A 186 -16.77 17.31 11.25
CA PRO A 186 -16.98 18.72 10.94
C PRO A 186 -16.95 18.98 9.44
N TYR A 187 -17.72 19.95 8.97
CA TYR A 187 -17.85 20.31 7.55
C TYR A 187 -16.48 20.51 6.85
N GLN A 188 -15.56 21.22 7.49
CA GLN A 188 -14.22 21.46 6.95
C GLN A 188 -13.41 20.17 6.72
N LEU A 189 -13.57 19.17 7.61
CA LEU A 189 -12.91 17.89 7.44
C LEU A 189 -13.54 17.07 6.30
N LYS A 190 -14.88 17.12 6.17
CA LYS A 190 -15.57 16.50 5.02
C LYS A 190 -15.11 17.09 3.70
N GLU A 191 -15.02 18.43 3.61
CA GLU A 191 -14.51 19.10 2.40
C GLU A 191 -13.06 18.70 2.08
N ARG A 192 -12.20 18.60 3.10
CA ARG A 192 -10.82 18.13 2.94
C ARG A 192 -10.79 16.72 2.36
N ILE A 193 -11.55 15.79 2.94
CA ILE A 193 -11.61 14.38 2.50
C ILE A 193 -12.12 14.28 1.06
N LEU A 194 -13.14 15.04 0.69
CA LEU A 194 -13.72 15.06 -0.66
C LEU A 194 -12.91 15.86 -1.68
N SER A 195 -11.83 16.53 -1.25
CA SER A 195 -11.01 17.33 -2.16
C SER A 195 -10.13 16.46 -3.05
N ARG A 196 -9.58 17.08 -4.12
CA ARG A 196 -8.59 16.41 -5.01
C ARG A 196 -7.30 15.99 -4.31
N TYR A 197 -7.06 16.42 -3.09
CA TYR A 197 -5.91 16.04 -2.25
C TYR A 197 -6.34 15.31 -0.99
N GLY A 198 -7.60 14.89 -0.92
CA GLY A 198 -8.14 14.09 0.18
C GLY A 198 -7.98 12.60 -0.03
N HIS A 199 -9.10 11.88 -0.04
CA HIS A 199 -9.10 10.42 -0.10
C HIS A 199 -10.11 9.90 -1.12
N LEU A 200 -9.83 8.71 -1.67
CA LEU A 200 -10.63 8.07 -2.71
C LEU A 200 -11.92 7.48 -2.12
N ALA A 201 -13.06 7.82 -2.71
CA ALA A 201 -14.34 7.21 -2.34
C ALA A 201 -14.45 5.77 -2.84
N ASN A 202 -15.32 4.96 -2.22
CA ASN A 202 -15.54 3.57 -2.61
C ASN A 202 -15.94 3.43 -4.08
N GLU A 203 -16.87 4.26 -4.56
CA GLU A 203 -17.31 4.22 -5.95
C GLU A 203 -16.22 4.59 -6.95
N ASP A 204 -15.33 5.54 -6.62
CA ASP A 204 -14.22 5.92 -7.49
C ASP A 204 -13.15 4.81 -7.52
N CYS A 205 -12.90 4.18 -6.36
CA CYS A 205 -12.06 2.99 -6.25
C CYS A 205 -12.61 1.85 -7.13
N ALA A 206 -13.89 1.51 -6.95
CA ALA A 206 -14.55 0.44 -7.69
C ALA A 206 -14.52 0.69 -9.22
N ALA A 207 -14.79 1.93 -9.64
CA ALA A 207 -14.74 2.31 -11.05
C ALA A 207 -13.33 2.10 -11.64
N PHE A 208 -12.30 2.51 -10.93
CA PHE A 208 -10.92 2.34 -11.38
C PHE A 208 -10.49 0.86 -11.39
N LEU A 209 -10.93 0.07 -10.42
CA LEU A 209 -10.67 -1.38 -10.42
C LEU A 209 -11.31 -2.09 -11.62
N CYS A 210 -12.47 -1.63 -12.10
CA CYS A 210 -13.06 -2.14 -13.34
C CYS A 210 -12.16 -1.85 -14.55
N GLU A 211 -11.56 -0.65 -14.64
CA GLU A 211 -10.61 -0.33 -15.71
C GLU A 211 -9.39 -1.28 -15.67
N LEU A 212 -8.84 -1.54 -14.47
CA LEU A 212 -7.70 -2.44 -14.27
C LEU A 212 -8.06 -3.90 -14.54
N ALA A 213 -9.29 -4.32 -14.26
CA ALA A 213 -9.77 -5.67 -14.52
C ALA A 213 -9.71 -6.05 -16.00
N GLU A 214 -9.97 -5.09 -16.89
CA GLU A 214 -9.82 -5.26 -18.35
C GLU A 214 -8.35 -5.38 -18.79
N GLN A 215 -7.39 -5.04 -17.90
CA GLN A 215 -5.96 -5.04 -18.16
C GLN A 215 -5.20 -6.18 -17.44
N GLY A 216 -5.92 -7.16 -16.89
CA GLY A 216 -5.32 -8.37 -16.34
C GLY A 216 -5.20 -8.42 -14.82
N LEU A 217 -5.86 -7.51 -14.09
CA LEU A 217 -5.95 -7.55 -12.63
C LEU A 217 -6.59 -8.86 -12.15
N ARG A 218 -6.00 -9.49 -11.15
CA ARG A 218 -6.44 -10.75 -10.56
C ARG A 218 -6.71 -10.66 -9.06
N HIS A 219 -5.97 -9.78 -8.36
CA HIS A 219 -6.02 -9.72 -6.92
C HIS A 219 -6.11 -8.28 -6.46
N VAL A 220 -7.06 -8.00 -5.58
CA VAL A 220 -7.32 -6.67 -5.03
C VAL A 220 -7.31 -6.73 -3.52
N MET A 221 -6.61 -5.79 -2.90
CA MET A 221 -6.75 -5.49 -1.48
C MET A 221 -7.20 -4.04 -1.32
N LEU A 222 -8.45 -3.85 -0.90
CA LEU A 222 -8.97 -2.54 -0.53
C LEU A 222 -8.29 -2.09 0.77
N ALA A 223 -7.78 -0.88 0.78
CA ALA A 223 -6.94 -0.37 1.87
C ALA A 223 -7.38 1.03 2.33
N HIS A 224 -6.85 1.47 3.46
CA HIS A 224 -7.03 2.80 4.03
C HIS A 224 -8.49 3.21 4.26
N LEU A 225 -9.32 2.26 4.74
CA LEU A 225 -10.71 2.52 5.04
C LEU A 225 -10.84 3.44 6.27
N SER A 226 -11.75 4.41 6.18
CA SER A 226 -12.11 5.28 7.31
C SER A 226 -12.89 4.49 8.36
N GLU A 227 -12.45 4.55 9.61
CA GLU A 227 -13.14 3.88 10.72
C GLU A 227 -14.54 4.46 11.03
N GLN A 228 -14.83 5.70 10.61
CA GLN A 228 -16.08 6.39 10.92
C GLN A 228 -16.98 6.62 9.71
N ASN A 229 -16.41 6.63 8.51
CA ASN A 229 -17.17 6.98 7.29
C ASN A 229 -17.11 5.85 6.24
N ASN A 230 -16.82 4.64 6.69
CA ASN A 230 -16.84 3.45 5.87
C ASN A 230 -17.19 2.21 6.71
N ASP A 231 -17.60 1.15 6.02
CA ASP A 231 -17.72 -0.19 6.59
C ASP A 231 -17.04 -1.17 5.62
N PRO A 232 -16.21 -2.10 6.11
CA PRO A 232 -15.55 -3.08 5.25
C PRO A 232 -16.50 -3.87 4.35
N ALA A 233 -17.72 -4.15 4.83
CA ALA A 233 -18.71 -4.84 4.02
C ALA A 233 -19.31 -3.96 2.92
N ILE A 234 -19.44 -2.63 3.16
CA ILE A 234 -19.90 -1.68 2.14
C ILE A 234 -18.85 -1.59 1.04
N ALA A 235 -17.60 -1.29 1.38
CA ALA A 235 -16.50 -1.19 0.41
C ALA A 235 -16.33 -2.48 -0.40
N TYR A 236 -16.38 -3.65 0.27
CA TYR A 236 -16.29 -4.95 -0.37
C TYR A 236 -17.45 -5.20 -1.36
N ASN A 237 -18.71 -5.03 -0.91
CA ASN A 237 -19.88 -5.32 -1.73
C ASN A 237 -20.03 -4.35 -2.91
N GLU A 238 -19.68 -3.08 -2.73
CA GLU A 238 -19.69 -2.09 -3.80
C GLU A 238 -18.68 -2.46 -4.89
N THR A 239 -17.44 -2.77 -4.49
CA THR A 239 -16.40 -3.20 -5.41
C THR A 239 -16.77 -4.51 -6.11
N LEU A 240 -17.25 -5.52 -5.36
CA LEU A 240 -17.67 -6.81 -5.92
C LEU A 240 -18.79 -6.64 -6.96
N THR A 241 -19.78 -5.80 -6.64
CA THR A 241 -20.90 -5.50 -7.53
C THR A 241 -20.43 -4.80 -8.80
N ALA A 242 -19.56 -3.82 -8.69
CA ALA A 242 -19.02 -3.09 -9.83
C ALA A 242 -18.17 -3.99 -10.74
N LEU A 243 -17.30 -4.80 -10.18
CA LEU A 243 -16.47 -5.74 -10.93
C LEU A 243 -17.31 -6.77 -11.68
N GLY A 244 -18.40 -7.30 -11.07
CA GLY A 244 -19.29 -8.29 -11.69
C GLY A 244 -18.57 -9.58 -12.14
N ARG A 245 -17.39 -9.89 -11.55
CA ARG A 245 -16.48 -10.98 -11.94
C ARG A 245 -16.13 -11.82 -10.72
N GLU A 246 -16.03 -13.13 -10.90
CA GLU A 246 -15.67 -14.11 -9.86
C GLU A 246 -14.20 -14.54 -9.94
N ASP A 247 -13.48 -14.12 -10.98
CA ASP A 247 -12.07 -14.47 -11.23
C ASP A 247 -11.07 -13.46 -10.66
N ILE A 248 -11.55 -12.51 -9.85
CA ILE A 248 -10.74 -11.55 -9.12
C ILE A 248 -10.90 -11.79 -7.62
N ASP A 249 -9.79 -12.11 -6.96
CA ASP A 249 -9.77 -12.23 -5.51
C ASP A 249 -9.83 -10.85 -4.87
N LEU A 250 -10.83 -10.61 -4.02
CA LEU A 250 -11.06 -9.34 -3.36
C LEU A 250 -10.88 -9.48 -1.84
N PHE A 251 -10.00 -8.66 -1.26
CA PHE A 251 -9.72 -8.58 0.16
C PHE A 251 -9.93 -7.16 0.68
N VAL A 252 -10.21 -7.04 1.98
CA VAL A 252 -10.25 -5.74 2.68
C VAL A 252 -9.23 -5.77 3.80
N ALA A 253 -8.29 -4.83 3.78
CA ALA A 253 -7.31 -4.65 4.84
C ALA A 253 -7.98 -4.17 6.14
N ALA A 254 -7.44 -4.55 7.28
CA ALA A 254 -7.99 -4.23 8.59
C ALA A 254 -7.09 -3.23 9.37
N PRO A 255 -7.68 -2.40 10.25
CA PRO A 255 -6.90 -1.38 10.99
C PRO A 255 -6.07 -1.96 12.15
N ASP A 256 -6.35 -3.18 12.61
CA ASP A 256 -5.83 -3.73 13.86
C ASP A 256 -5.31 -5.17 13.78
N ARG A 257 -5.42 -5.81 12.63
CA ARG A 257 -4.97 -7.19 12.39
C ARG A 257 -4.38 -7.36 11.00
N ALA A 258 -3.51 -8.33 10.86
CA ALA A 258 -2.97 -8.68 9.55
C ALA A 258 -4.03 -9.34 8.64
N VAL A 259 -4.00 -8.96 7.35
CA VAL A 259 -4.75 -9.59 6.26
C VAL A 259 -3.75 -9.94 5.16
N GLU A 260 -3.79 -11.19 4.70
CA GLU A 260 -2.80 -11.70 3.77
C GLU A 260 -3.42 -12.16 2.46
N LEU A 261 -2.74 -11.82 1.36
CA LEU A 261 -2.96 -12.34 0.02
C LEU A 261 -1.70 -13.12 -0.40
N ILE A 262 -1.88 -14.40 -0.73
CA ILE A 262 -0.80 -15.31 -1.12
C ILE A 262 -0.95 -15.66 -2.59
N MET A 263 0.08 -15.36 -3.39
CA MET A 263 0.18 -15.82 -4.76
C MET A 263 0.97 -17.10 -4.84
N THR A 264 0.30 -18.16 -5.28
CA THR A 264 0.96 -19.42 -5.63
C THR A 264 1.22 -19.45 -7.14
N ALA A 265 2.40 -19.88 -7.56
CA ALA A 265 2.66 -20.18 -8.97
C ALA A 265 1.57 -21.18 -9.44
N GLU A 266 0.76 -20.79 -10.42
CA GLU A 266 -0.16 -21.72 -11.05
C GLU A 266 0.66 -22.80 -11.76
N HIS A 267 0.57 -24.03 -11.30
CA HIS A 267 0.96 -25.16 -12.15
C HIS A 267 -0.03 -25.16 -13.33
N LYS A 268 0.43 -24.73 -14.50
CA LYS A 268 -0.25 -25.08 -15.74
C LYS A 268 -0.22 -26.61 -15.81
N GLU A 269 -1.34 -27.25 -15.46
CA GLU A 269 -1.58 -28.62 -15.91
C GLU A 269 -1.60 -28.57 -17.44
N GLU A 270 -0.50 -29.00 -18.03
CA GLU A 270 -0.50 -29.35 -19.45
C GLU A 270 -1.56 -30.43 -19.62
N SER A 271 -2.71 -30.05 -20.18
CA SER A 271 -3.65 -31.02 -20.73
C SER A 271 -2.96 -31.71 -21.89
N VAL A 272 -2.34 -32.83 -21.61
CA VAL A 272 -1.90 -33.78 -22.63
C VAL A 272 -3.17 -34.38 -23.21
N CYS A 273 -3.53 -33.92 -24.40
CA CYS A 273 -4.45 -34.63 -25.31
C CYS A 273 -3.73 -35.70 -26.08
#